data_642cf1d512695789444a66245b1424c1
#
_entry.id   642cf1d512695789444a66245b1424c1
#
_cell.length_a   1.000
_cell.length_b   1.000
_cell.length_c   1.000
_cell.angle_alpha   90.00
_cell.angle_beta   90.00
_cell.angle_gamma   90.00
#
_symmetry.space_group_name_H-M   'P 1'
#
loop_
_entity.id
_entity.type
_entity.pdbx_description
1 polymer ?
#
loop_
_entity_poly.entity_id
_entity_poly.type
_entity_poly.pdbx_seq_one_letter_code
_entity_poly.pdbx_strand_id
1 'polypeptide(L)'
;IELAREAECKIPMALTKSVELGSFYVVESGILKVRNFSEKTELKPVKLPFGTQRFSLTRQTLSPIATNRAASLWVLPGNLRLVEFHSKANALTAESMQIVKQAAKDHGTGILIHNDAQHFSAGVDLNRFADFIERKAWAEMDSFLNDFQQAVAALKYAPVPVVGAPSGLSLGGGFEVLLHCDCLLTHANSVLGLVESGVGVVPGGGGVKTTYQRWYEASQDPKIAAWETWMQVGYGKTGESPEQATKLRYFQPDKDKTVMNRDKLITQATEMLTKMAPNYTPPKPPKMTLPGKALLSKMDSFMSDGVNKGWFKPHNKTTAMEIAKIVINTRSDETLDVSEQDMFDRERAAFLNLAKTPETKRWIKAMLSGAEIE
;
A
#
# COMPACT_ATOMS: atom_id res chain seq x y z
N ILE A 1 28.02 15.12 11.52
CA ILE A 1 29.18 15.84 12.13
C ILE A 1 30.41 14.94 12.10
N GLU A 2 30.31 13.67 12.54
CA GLU A 2 31.45 12.73 12.51
C GLU A 2 32.04 12.57 11.12
N LEU A 3 31.22 12.25 10.12
CA LEU A 3 31.67 12.15 8.71
C LEU A 3 32.32 13.44 8.20
N ALA A 4 31.85 14.62 8.65
CA ALA A 4 32.47 15.88 8.26
C ALA A 4 33.83 16.10 8.96
N ARG A 5 34.01 15.60 10.19
CA ARG A 5 35.33 15.61 10.89
C ARG A 5 36.30 14.64 10.23
N GLU A 6 35.86 13.42 9.91
CA GLU A 6 36.66 12.41 9.20
C GLU A 6 37.11 12.91 7.83
N ALA A 7 36.26 13.68 7.14
CA ALA A 7 36.57 14.29 5.85
C ALA A 7 37.29 15.65 5.95
N GLU A 8 37.73 16.04 7.15
CA GLU A 8 38.38 17.33 7.43
C GLU A 8 37.58 18.55 6.94
N CYS A 9 36.28 18.44 6.85
CA CYS A 9 35.41 19.52 6.41
C CYS A 9 35.12 20.52 7.54
N LYS A 10 35.11 21.82 7.21
CA LYS A 10 34.70 22.87 8.18
C LYS A 10 33.22 22.69 8.52
N ILE A 11 32.95 22.40 9.80
CA ILE A 11 31.60 22.25 10.30
C ILE A 11 30.99 23.64 10.56
N PRO A 12 29.85 24.00 9.91
CA PRO A 12 29.16 25.25 10.19
C PRO A 12 28.71 25.34 11.65
N MET A 13 28.84 26.50 12.28
CA MET A 13 28.40 26.74 13.67
C MET A 13 26.90 26.42 13.88
N ALA A 14 26.06 26.68 12.88
CA ALA A 14 24.65 26.35 12.91
C ALA A 14 24.41 24.83 13.10
N LEU A 15 25.23 23.99 12.48
CA LEU A 15 25.12 22.54 12.60
C LEU A 15 25.54 22.06 14.00
N THR A 16 26.62 22.61 14.55
CA THR A 16 27.08 22.30 15.91
C THR A 16 26.02 22.70 16.94
N LYS A 17 25.51 23.93 16.85
CA LYS A 17 24.46 24.42 17.77
C LYS A 17 23.13 23.65 17.62
N SER A 18 22.80 23.15 16.42
CA SER A 18 21.58 22.36 16.25
C SER A 18 21.65 21.02 16.96
N VAL A 19 22.82 20.41 17.05
CA VAL A 19 23.04 19.17 17.83
C VAL A 19 22.87 19.43 19.32
N GLU A 20 23.40 20.54 19.83
CA GLU A 20 23.27 20.93 21.24
C GLU A 20 21.81 21.22 21.62
N LEU A 21 21.05 21.85 20.72
CA LEU A 21 19.66 22.29 20.94
C LEU A 21 18.60 21.31 20.42
N GLY A 22 19.02 20.20 19.84
CA GLY A 22 18.16 19.07 19.44
C GLY A 22 17.60 19.12 18.01
N SER A 23 17.43 20.30 17.39
CA SER A 23 16.90 20.37 16.01
C SER A 23 17.01 21.74 15.37
N PHE A 24 17.01 21.79 14.03
CA PHE A 24 16.87 23.03 13.26
C PHE A 24 15.46 23.61 13.27
N TYR A 25 14.46 22.72 13.35
CA TYR A 25 13.06 23.09 13.28
C TYR A 25 12.33 22.66 14.55
N VAL A 26 11.40 23.49 14.96
CA VAL A 26 10.54 23.23 16.14
C VAL A 26 9.09 23.51 15.73
N VAL A 27 8.16 22.71 16.20
CA VAL A 27 6.73 22.97 16.04
C VAL A 27 6.19 23.45 17.38
N GLU A 28 5.67 24.68 17.40
CA GLU A 28 5.00 25.26 18.57
C GLU A 28 3.62 25.77 18.16
N SER A 29 2.59 25.33 18.89
CA SER A 29 1.19 25.67 18.60
C SER A 29 0.77 25.48 17.14
N GLY A 30 1.23 24.37 16.53
CA GLY A 30 0.93 24.05 15.13
C GLY A 30 1.72 24.86 14.09
N ILE A 31 2.63 25.74 14.52
CA ILE A 31 3.44 26.56 13.63
C ILE A 31 4.85 25.95 13.55
N LEU A 32 5.29 25.67 12.31
CA LEU A 32 6.68 25.29 12.05
C LEU A 32 7.56 26.52 12.19
N LYS A 33 8.55 26.45 13.07
CA LYS A 33 9.54 27.50 13.31
C LYS A 33 10.94 26.97 13.01
N VAL A 34 11.81 27.83 12.49
CA VAL A 34 13.23 27.54 12.27
C VAL A 34 14.06 28.28 13.32
N ARG A 35 15.09 27.60 13.85
CA ARG A 35 16.07 28.25 14.73
C ARG A 35 17.01 29.11 13.91
N ASN A 36 17.07 30.40 14.24
CA ASN A 36 18.11 31.29 13.74
C ASN A 36 19.33 31.17 14.65
N PHE A 37 20.43 30.67 14.15
CA PHE A 37 21.69 30.48 14.90
C PHE A 37 22.61 31.72 14.89
N SER A 38 22.06 32.91 14.64
CA SER A 38 22.76 34.18 14.86
C SER A 38 22.98 34.41 16.37
N GLU A 39 23.56 35.53 16.77
CA GLU A 39 23.94 35.84 18.17
C GLU A 39 22.83 35.65 19.20
N LYS A 40 21.56 35.82 18.79
CA LYS A 40 20.38 35.49 19.59
C LYS A 40 19.67 34.31 18.95
N THR A 41 19.72 33.14 19.57
CA THR A 41 19.03 31.95 19.06
C THR A 41 17.50 32.16 19.15
N GLU A 42 16.91 32.70 18.10
CA GLU A 42 15.48 32.98 18.00
C GLU A 42 14.77 31.95 17.16
N LEU A 43 13.54 31.59 17.56
CA LEU A 43 12.62 30.79 16.75
C LEU A 43 11.81 31.73 15.83
N LYS A 44 11.98 31.56 14.52
CA LYS A 44 11.22 32.34 13.52
C LYS A 44 10.23 31.43 12.78
N PRO A 45 8.96 31.88 12.59
CA PRO A 45 8.03 31.13 11.77
C PRO A 45 8.60 30.87 10.37
N VAL A 46 8.49 29.64 9.90
CA VAL A 46 8.84 29.29 8.52
C VAL A 46 7.72 29.76 7.60
N LYS A 47 8.04 30.65 6.67
CA LYS A 47 7.09 31.00 5.60
C LYS A 47 7.05 29.83 4.60
N LEU A 48 5.99 29.03 4.68
CA LEU A 48 5.77 27.98 3.71
C LEU A 48 5.24 28.58 2.39
N PRO A 49 5.63 28.02 1.22
CA PRO A 49 5.04 28.43 -0.05
C PRO A 49 3.53 28.26 -0.06
N PHE A 50 2.84 29.08 -0.85
CA PHE A 50 1.38 28.99 -0.98
C PHE A 50 0.94 27.55 -1.37
N GLY A 51 -0.12 27.07 -0.73
CA GLY A 51 -0.65 25.73 -0.93
C GLY A 51 0.16 24.60 -0.25
N THR A 52 1.14 24.95 0.59
CA THR A 52 1.90 23.98 1.38
C THR A 52 1.17 23.66 2.68
N GLN A 53 0.89 22.40 2.91
CA GLN A 53 0.23 21.93 4.12
C GLN A 53 0.73 20.56 4.50
N ARG A 54 1.08 20.37 5.79
CA ARG A 54 1.33 19.06 6.36
C ARG A 54 0.23 18.70 7.32
N PHE A 55 -0.31 17.51 7.20
CA PHE A 55 -1.35 17.04 8.09
C PHE A 55 -0.87 16.91 9.53
N SER A 56 0.37 16.50 9.74
CA SER A 56 1.03 16.43 11.05
C SER A 56 1.04 17.75 11.82
N LEU A 57 0.96 18.89 11.14
CA LEU A 57 0.78 20.21 11.73
C LEU A 57 -0.70 20.53 11.96
N THR A 58 -1.53 20.31 10.95
CA THR A 58 -2.96 20.63 10.99
C THR A 58 -3.70 19.82 12.05
N ARG A 59 -3.38 18.54 12.20
CA ARG A 59 -4.05 17.66 13.18
C ARG A 59 -3.90 18.10 14.63
N GLN A 60 -2.90 18.94 14.95
CA GLN A 60 -2.73 19.46 16.33
C GLN A 60 -3.87 20.38 16.77
N THR A 61 -4.62 20.93 15.82
CA THR A 61 -5.78 21.80 16.05
C THR A 61 -7.12 21.11 15.77
N LEU A 62 -7.09 19.81 15.42
CA LEU A 62 -8.27 19.03 15.10
C LEU A 62 -8.47 17.91 16.11
N SER A 63 -9.71 17.42 16.20
CA SER A 63 -10.04 16.17 16.90
C SER A 63 -10.53 15.15 15.89
N PRO A 64 -10.07 13.89 15.93
CA PRO A 64 -10.58 12.85 15.06
C PRO A 64 -12.03 12.50 15.45
N ILE A 65 -12.85 12.17 14.45
CA ILE A 65 -14.23 11.70 14.70
C ILE A 65 -14.27 10.21 15.07
N ALA A 66 -13.19 9.48 14.75
CA ALA A 66 -12.94 8.14 15.23
C ALA A 66 -11.43 7.91 15.29
N THR A 67 -10.98 7.17 16.28
CA THR A 67 -9.56 6.82 16.46
C THR A 67 -9.40 5.52 17.22
N ASN A 68 -8.34 4.78 16.89
CA ASN A 68 -7.88 3.62 17.65
C ASN A 68 -6.34 3.57 17.64
N ARG A 69 -5.73 2.46 18.05
CA ARG A 69 -4.26 2.35 18.13
C ARG A 69 -3.54 2.39 16.78
N ALA A 70 -4.24 2.16 15.67
CA ALA A 70 -3.63 1.96 14.35
C ALA A 70 -4.01 3.02 13.33
N ALA A 71 -5.17 3.66 13.47
CA ALA A 71 -5.67 4.63 12.51
C ALA A 71 -6.62 5.64 13.14
N SER A 72 -6.80 6.77 12.45
CA SER A 72 -7.76 7.82 12.81
C SER A 72 -8.54 8.29 11.60
N LEU A 73 -9.80 8.68 11.83
CA LEU A 73 -10.67 9.31 10.86
C LEU A 73 -10.88 10.78 11.23
N TRP A 74 -10.55 11.67 10.31
CA TRP A 74 -10.60 13.11 10.51
C TRP A 74 -11.59 13.76 9.55
N VAL A 75 -12.09 14.93 9.93
CA VAL A 75 -12.85 15.81 9.04
C VAL A 75 -11.95 16.95 8.57
N LEU A 76 -11.83 17.08 7.26
CA LEU A 76 -11.13 18.20 6.61
C LEU A 76 -12.14 19.25 6.09
N PRO A 77 -11.68 20.47 5.76
CA PRO A 77 -12.52 21.47 5.11
C PRO A 77 -13.27 20.91 3.90
N GLY A 78 -14.49 21.39 3.66
CA GLY A 78 -15.36 20.85 2.61
C GLY A 78 -16.05 19.54 2.99
N ASN A 79 -16.08 19.19 4.27
CA ASN A 79 -16.66 17.92 4.80
C ASN A 79 -16.02 16.66 4.22
N LEU A 80 -14.74 16.74 3.84
CA LEU A 80 -13.97 15.57 3.40
C LEU A 80 -13.57 14.68 4.59
N ARG A 81 -13.38 13.41 4.35
CA ARG A 81 -12.85 12.44 5.33
C ARG A 81 -11.40 12.13 5.02
N LEU A 82 -10.55 12.16 6.05
CA LEU A 82 -9.17 11.70 5.93
C LEU A 82 -8.98 10.48 6.82
N VAL A 83 -8.52 9.39 6.24
CA VAL A 83 -8.00 8.22 6.95
C VAL A 83 -6.50 8.36 7.08
N GLU A 84 -6.01 8.39 8.32
CA GLU A 84 -4.58 8.42 8.66
C GLU A 84 -4.20 7.12 9.36
N PHE A 85 -3.24 6.38 8.80
CA PHE A 85 -2.58 5.26 9.48
C PHE A 85 -1.44 5.79 10.34
N HIS A 86 -1.32 5.28 11.57
CA HIS A 86 -0.27 5.73 12.51
C HIS A 86 0.23 4.61 13.44
N SER A 87 0.01 3.34 13.09
CA SER A 87 0.68 2.20 13.72
C SER A 87 2.19 2.22 13.46
N LYS A 88 2.96 1.36 14.11
CA LYS A 88 4.40 1.22 13.83
C LYS A 88 4.61 0.87 12.35
N ALA A 89 5.43 1.67 11.64
CA ALA A 89 5.65 1.57 10.20
C ALA A 89 4.35 1.66 9.36
N ASN A 90 3.27 2.18 9.92
CA ASN A 90 1.92 2.21 9.35
C ASN A 90 1.46 0.82 8.86
N ALA A 91 1.89 -0.23 9.58
CA ALA A 91 1.45 -1.58 9.30
C ALA A 91 -0.06 -1.72 9.55
N LEU A 92 -0.75 -2.35 8.62
CA LEU A 92 -2.21 -2.47 8.68
C LEU A 92 -2.65 -3.61 9.61
N THR A 93 -3.66 -3.33 10.40
CA THR A 93 -4.26 -4.23 11.38
C THR A 93 -5.78 -4.30 11.20
N ALA A 94 -6.46 -5.14 11.95
CA ALA A 94 -7.94 -5.15 11.98
C ALA A 94 -8.51 -3.78 12.38
N GLU A 95 -7.84 -3.09 13.32
CA GLU A 95 -8.23 -1.75 13.77
C GLU A 95 -8.08 -0.71 12.64
N SER A 96 -7.04 -0.81 11.80
CA SER A 96 -6.90 0.05 10.62
C SER A 96 -8.08 -0.13 9.67
N MET A 97 -8.47 -1.38 9.41
CA MET A 97 -9.59 -1.69 8.50
C MET A 97 -10.95 -1.28 9.06
N GLN A 98 -11.12 -1.25 10.38
CA GLN A 98 -12.32 -0.68 11.01
C GLN A 98 -12.47 0.81 10.68
N ILE A 99 -11.38 1.59 10.73
CA ILE A 99 -11.40 3.02 10.37
C ILE A 99 -11.67 3.19 8.87
N VAL A 100 -11.11 2.34 8.00
CA VAL A 100 -11.41 2.35 6.56
C VAL A 100 -12.89 2.07 6.30
N LYS A 101 -13.48 1.04 6.93
CA LYS A 101 -14.92 0.74 6.85
C LYS A 101 -15.78 1.89 7.35
N GLN A 102 -15.35 2.53 8.46
CA GLN A 102 -16.07 3.68 9.00
C GLN A 102 -16.02 4.88 8.05
N ALA A 103 -14.87 5.16 7.42
CA ALA A 103 -14.73 6.21 6.42
C ALA A 103 -15.65 5.96 5.20
N ALA A 104 -15.76 4.73 4.73
CA ALA A 104 -16.67 4.38 3.64
C ALA A 104 -18.14 4.54 4.01
N LYS A 105 -18.51 4.37 5.29
CA LYS A 105 -19.87 4.56 5.81
C LYS A 105 -20.18 6.05 6.08
N ASP A 106 -19.26 6.76 6.73
CA ASP A 106 -19.35 8.20 7.02
C ASP A 106 -18.41 8.97 6.08
N HIS A 107 -18.71 8.91 4.79
CA HIS A 107 -17.80 9.32 3.71
C HIS A 107 -17.71 10.84 3.48
N GLY A 108 -18.60 11.66 4.07
CA GLY A 108 -18.65 13.08 3.79
C GLY A 108 -18.88 13.37 2.29
N THR A 109 -18.09 14.27 1.73
CA THR A 109 -18.11 14.62 0.30
C THR A 109 -17.01 13.94 -0.51
N GLY A 110 -16.11 13.22 0.13
CA GLY A 110 -14.98 12.49 -0.47
C GLY A 110 -14.04 11.95 0.59
N ILE A 111 -13.27 10.92 0.24
CA ILE A 111 -12.35 10.23 1.16
C ILE A 111 -10.92 10.40 0.67
N LEU A 112 -10.04 10.84 1.55
CA LEU A 112 -8.59 10.90 1.36
C LEU A 112 -7.92 9.84 2.22
N ILE A 113 -7.04 9.02 1.64
CA ILE A 113 -6.17 8.09 2.37
C ILE A 113 -4.76 8.65 2.34
N HIS A 114 -4.26 9.14 3.48
CA HIS A 114 -2.98 9.84 3.55
C HIS A 114 -2.38 9.78 4.97
N ASN A 115 -1.07 9.86 5.05
CA ASN A 115 -0.33 10.19 6.27
C ASN A 115 0.98 10.93 5.94
N ASP A 116 1.51 11.66 6.92
CA ASP A 116 2.77 12.41 6.79
C ASP A 116 4.00 11.64 7.27
N ALA A 117 3.89 10.35 7.54
CA ALA A 117 5.03 9.52 7.92
C ALA A 117 6.05 9.39 6.78
N GLN A 118 7.26 8.94 7.08
CA GLN A 118 8.31 8.71 6.07
C GLN A 118 7.82 7.76 4.97
N HIS A 119 7.04 6.76 5.33
CA HIS A 119 6.46 5.75 4.44
C HIS A 119 4.94 5.71 4.63
N PHE A 120 4.22 5.50 3.55
CA PHE A 120 2.77 5.39 3.59
C PHE A 120 2.34 4.15 4.39
N SER A 121 2.86 2.98 4.04
CA SER A 121 2.62 1.72 4.76
C SER A 121 3.60 0.64 4.35
N ALA A 122 4.09 -0.12 5.33
CA ALA A 122 4.92 -1.31 5.09
C ALA A 122 4.11 -2.59 4.78
N GLY A 123 2.78 -2.49 4.65
CA GLY A 123 1.89 -3.63 4.44
C GLY A 123 1.15 -4.05 5.70
N VAL A 124 0.70 -5.30 5.76
CA VAL A 124 -0.02 -5.85 6.91
C VAL A 124 0.96 -6.22 8.03
N ASP A 125 0.52 -6.13 9.29
CA ASP A 125 1.34 -6.52 10.44
C ASP A 125 1.64 -8.04 10.42
N LEU A 126 2.87 -8.39 10.05
CA LEU A 126 3.34 -9.78 9.98
C LEU A 126 3.36 -10.48 11.34
N ASN A 127 3.46 -9.74 12.46
CA ASN A 127 3.39 -10.35 13.79
C ASN A 127 2.03 -11.01 14.03
N ARG A 128 0.96 -10.39 13.49
CA ARG A 128 -0.38 -10.96 13.60
C ARG A 128 -0.52 -12.27 12.83
N PHE A 129 0.07 -12.34 11.62
CA PHE A 129 0.09 -13.59 10.85
C PHE A 129 0.96 -14.66 11.50
N ALA A 130 2.12 -14.28 12.06
CA ALA A 130 2.95 -15.20 12.81
C ALA A 130 2.20 -15.82 14.00
N ASP A 131 1.43 -15.01 14.75
CA ASP A 131 0.57 -15.47 15.85
C ASP A 131 -0.52 -16.44 15.37
N PHE A 132 -1.25 -16.10 14.30
CA PHE A 132 -2.25 -16.98 13.73
C PHE A 132 -1.67 -18.34 13.30
N ILE A 133 -0.49 -18.34 12.65
CA ILE A 133 0.19 -19.56 12.22
C ILE A 133 0.63 -20.38 13.42
N GLU A 134 1.20 -19.77 14.46
CA GLU A 134 1.67 -20.45 15.66
C GLU A 134 0.53 -21.15 16.39
N ARG A 135 -0.59 -20.45 16.54
CA ARG A 135 -1.82 -20.98 17.19
C ARG A 135 -2.65 -21.87 16.26
N LYS A 136 -2.30 -21.97 14.97
CA LYS A 136 -3.12 -22.62 13.91
C LYS A 136 -4.53 -22.04 13.85
N ALA A 137 -4.68 -20.75 14.07
CA ALA A 137 -5.95 -20.03 14.13
C ALA A 137 -6.47 -19.67 12.72
N TRP A 138 -6.65 -20.69 11.86
CA TRP A 138 -6.96 -20.51 10.44
C TRP A 138 -8.29 -19.78 10.19
N ALA A 139 -9.30 -20.02 11.03
CA ALA A 139 -10.58 -19.33 10.93
C ALA A 139 -10.46 -17.84 11.29
N GLU A 140 -9.63 -17.48 12.28
CA GLU A 140 -9.38 -16.09 12.63
C GLU A 140 -8.61 -15.38 11.51
N MET A 141 -7.63 -16.07 10.89
CA MET A 141 -6.87 -15.56 9.74
C MET A 141 -7.80 -15.34 8.54
N ASP A 142 -8.67 -16.29 8.22
CA ASP A 142 -9.65 -16.16 7.13
C ASP A 142 -10.60 -14.99 7.39
N SER A 143 -11.11 -14.85 8.60
CA SER A 143 -11.95 -13.72 9.00
C SER A 143 -11.23 -12.38 8.85
N PHE A 144 -9.96 -12.29 9.26
CA PHE A 144 -9.13 -11.09 9.09
C PHE A 144 -8.98 -10.70 7.62
N LEU A 145 -8.65 -11.67 6.75
CA LEU A 145 -8.51 -11.43 5.31
C LEU A 145 -9.83 -11.02 4.68
N ASN A 146 -10.93 -11.70 5.04
CA ASN A 146 -12.26 -11.32 4.59
C ASN A 146 -12.64 -9.90 5.03
N ASP A 147 -12.39 -9.54 6.28
CA ASP A 147 -12.65 -8.19 6.80
C ASP A 147 -11.84 -7.13 6.08
N PHE A 148 -10.59 -7.44 5.72
CA PHE A 148 -9.75 -6.58 4.91
C PHE A 148 -10.37 -6.38 3.51
N GLN A 149 -10.74 -7.48 2.83
CA GLN A 149 -11.37 -7.45 1.50
C GLN A 149 -12.69 -6.64 1.52
N GLN A 150 -13.52 -6.83 2.54
CA GLN A 150 -14.75 -6.05 2.70
C GLN A 150 -14.47 -4.55 2.94
N ALA A 151 -13.40 -4.21 3.67
CA ALA A 151 -13.04 -2.82 3.91
C ALA A 151 -12.61 -2.11 2.63
N VAL A 152 -11.75 -2.74 1.82
CA VAL A 152 -11.30 -2.14 0.56
C VAL A 152 -12.38 -2.15 -0.52
N ALA A 153 -13.27 -3.13 -0.52
CA ALA A 153 -14.45 -3.14 -1.39
C ALA A 153 -15.42 -2.00 -1.02
N ALA A 154 -15.68 -1.80 0.28
CA ALA A 154 -16.50 -0.68 0.74
C ALA A 154 -15.90 0.68 0.35
N LEU A 155 -14.57 0.80 0.39
CA LEU A 155 -13.88 2.00 -0.06
C LEU A 155 -14.05 2.22 -1.58
N LYS A 156 -13.82 1.17 -2.39
CA LYS A 156 -13.93 1.21 -3.86
C LYS A 156 -15.33 1.59 -4.35
N TYR A 157 -16.35 1.14 -3.65
CA TYR A 157 -17.75 1.37 -4.02
C TYR A 157 -18.44 2.45 -3.18
N ALA A 158 -17.65 3.27 -2.48
CA ALA A 158 -18.19 4.41 -1.74
C ALA A 158 -18.94 5.36 -2.71
N PRO A 159 -20.06 5.99 -2.27
CA PRO A 159 -20.84 6.89 -3.13
C PRO A 159 -20.18 8.26 -3.35
N VAL A 160 -18.92 8.42 -2.97
CA VAL A 160 -18.11 9.62 -3.08
C VAL A 160 -16.71 9.26 -3.59
N PRO A 161 -15.98 10.19 -4.23
CA PRO A 161 -14.66 9.91 -4.74
C PRO A 161 -13.65 9.60 -3.61
N VAL A 162 -12.73 8.70 -3.91
CA VAL A 162 -11.67 8.26 -3.01
C VAL A 162 -10.31 8.50 -3.65
N VAL A 163 -9.45 9.27 -2.99
CA VAL A 163 -8.09 9.56 -3.45
C VAL A 163 -7.07 8.99 -2.47
N GLY A 164 -6.13 8.20 -2.98
CA GLY A 164 -4.95 7.78 -2.24
C GLY A 164 -3.79 8.77 -2.45
N ALA A 165 -3.22 9.29 -1.37
CA ALA A 165 -2.10 10.24 -1.47
C ALA A 165 -0.85 9.74 -0.73
N PRO A 166 -0.15 8.73 -1.28
CA PRO A 166 1.01 8.12 -0.65
C PRO A 166 2.30 8.91 -0.86
N SER A 167 3.27 8.69 0.04
CA SER A 167 4.68 9.02 -0.16
C SER A 167 5.58 7.95 0.47
N GLY A 168 6.80 7.76 -0.09
CA GLY A 168 7.70 6.70 0.33
C GLY A 168 7.15 5.30 0.04
N LEU A 169 7.46 4.32 0.89
CA LEU A 169 7.02 2.94 0.69
C LEU A 169 5.51 2.80 0.86
N SER A 170 4.88 2.15 -0.11
CA SER A 170 3.47 1.78 -0.15
C SER A 170 3.39 0.34 -0.64
N LEU A 171 3.57 -0.61 0.27
CA LEU A 171 3.83 -2.00 -0.06
C LEU A 171 2.73 -2.93 0.48
N GLY A 172 2.57 -4.07 -0.18
CA GLY A 172 1.69 -5.14 0.26
C GLY A 172 0.27 -4.65 0.53
N GLY A 173 -0.30 -5.02 1.68
CA GLY A 173 -1.64 -4.58 2.09
C GLY A 173 -1.85 -3.06 2.07
N GLY A 174 -0.79 -2.27 2.34
CA GLY A 174 -0.85 -0.81 2.20
C GLY A 174 -1.10 -0.38 0.77
N PHE A 175 -0.46 -1.04 -0.19
CA PHE A 175 -0.72 -0.81 -1.60
C PHE A 175 -2.07 -1.39 -2.04
N GLU A 176 -2.52 -2.50 -1.46
CA GLU A 176 -3.85 -3.05 -1.73
C GLU A 176 -4.96 -2.04 -1.38
N VAL A 177 -4.85 -1.27 -0.29
CA VAL A 177 -5.77 -0.17 0.01
C VAL A 177 -5.75 0.89 -1.09
N LEU A 178 -4.57 1.29 -1.56
CA LEU A 178 -4.42 2.28 -2.64
C LEU A 178 -4.98 1.79 -3.98
N LEU A 179 -4.86 0.50 -4.28
CA LEU A 179 -5.42 -0.13 -5.49
C LEU A 179 -6.96 -0.04 -5.54
N HIS A 180 -7.62 0.21 -4.41
CA HIS A 180 -9.07 0.35 -4.30
C HIS A 180 -9.53 1.82 -4.19
N CYS A 181 -8.61 2.78 -4.34
CA CYS A 181 -8.96 4.20 -4.55
C CYS A 181 -9.32 4.43 -6.03
N ASP A 182 -10.11 5.48 -6.31
CA ASP A 182 -10.44 5.87 -7.68
C ASP A 182 -9.21 6.33 -8.44
N CYS A 183 -8.34 7.06 -7.76
CA CYS A 183 -7.08 7.54 -8.31
C CYS A 183 -6.05 7.79 -7.20
N LEU A 184 -4.80 7.90 -7.63
CA LEU A 184 -3.65 8.17 -6.78
C LEU A 184 -3.09 9.56 -7.07
N LEU A 185 -2.73 10.27 -6.02
CA LEU A 185 -1.90 11.46 -6.07
C LEU A 185 -0.59 11.16 -5.34
N THR A 186 0.38 10.58 -6.05
CA THR A 186 1.60 10.06 -5.45
C THR A 186 2.70 11.12 -5.35
N HIS A 187 3.44 11.14 -4.26
CA HIS A 187 4.71 11.84 -4.27
C HIS A 187 5.72 11.14 -5.19
N ALA A 188 6.60 11.90 -5.83
CA ALA A 188 7.58 11.36 -6.80
C ALA A 188 8.50 10.26 -6.25
N ASN A 189 8.71 10.20 -4.91
CA ASN A 189 9.50 9.14 -4.26
C ASN A 189 8.67 7.91 -3.84
N SER A 190 7.40 7.81 -4.27
CA SER A 190 6.57 6.68 -3.87
C SER A 190 7.02 5.39 -4.54
N VAL A 191 7.21 4.36 -3.72
CA VAL A 191 7.45 2.98 -4.15
C VAL A 191 6.16 2.21 -4.01
N LEU A 192 5.64 1.68 -5.11
CA LEU A 192 4.36 0.99 -5.16
C LEU A 192 4.54 -0.48 -5.52
N GLY A 193 3.98 -1.39 -4.74
CA GLY A 193 4.08 -2.81 -5.10
C GLY A 193 3.50 -3.81 -4.13
N LEU A 194 3.32 -5.02 -4.66
CA LEU A 194 2.88 -6.21 -3.94
C LEU A 194 4.11 -7.09 -3.70
N VAL A 195 4.46 -7.27 -2.44
CA VAL A 195 5.73 -7.93 -2.03
C VAL A 195 5.51 -9.20 -1.20
N GLU A 196 4.29 -9.66 -1.11
CA GLU A 196 3.87 -10.78 -0.25
C GLU A 196 4.57 -12.09 -0.60
N SER A 197 4.92 -12.31 -1.88
CA SER A 197 5.69 -13.47 -2.32
C SER A 197 7.07 -13.58 -1.66
N GLY A 198 7.65 -12.43 -1.25
CA GLY A 198 8.91 -12.37 -0.52
C GLY A 198 8.85 -12.97 0.88
N VAL A 199 7.65 -13.13 1.46
CA VAL A 199 7.42 -13.80 2.76
C VAL A 199 6.65 -15.11 2.61
N GLY A 200 6.51 -15.61 1.38
CA GLY A 200 5.92 -16.92 1.09
C GLY A 200 4.39 -16.95 1.16
N VAL A 201 3.72 -15.81 0.98
CA VAL A 201 2.26 -15.73 0.83
C VAL A 201 1.89 -14.96 -0.44
N VAL A 202 0.61 -14.83 -0.73
CA VAL A 202 0.06 -14.02 -1.83
C VAL A 202 -0.62 -12.78 -1.27
N PRO A 203 -0.83 -11.72 -2.05
CA PRO A 203 -1.74 -10.64 -1.68
C PRO A 203 -3.12 -11.21 -1.30
N GLY A 204 -3.66 -10.77 -0.19
CA GLY A 204 -4.92 -11.29 0.34
C GLY A 204 -6.05 -10.25 0.42
N GLY A 205 -5.75 -8.99 0.08
CA GLY A 205 -6.70 -7.88 0.12
C GLY A 205 -7.16 -7.38 -1.26
N GLY A 206 -7.02 -8.19 -2.31
CA GLY A 206 -7.43 -7.85 -3.67
C GLY A 206 -6.31 -7.36 -4.58
N GLY A 207 -5.06 -7.57 -4.18
CA GLY A 207 -3.88 -7.17 -4.97
C GLY A 207 -3.74 -7.95 -6.27
N VAL A 208 -3.88 -9.28 -6.23
CA VAL A 208 -3.86 -10.14 -7.43
C VAL A 208 -5.03 -9.81 -8.34
N LYS A 209 -6.22 -9.74 -7.77
CA LYS A 209 -7.47 -9.41 -8.46
C LYS A 209 -7.35 -8.09 -9.24
N THR A 210 -6.92 -7.02 -8.57
CA THR A 210 -6.84 -5.69 -9.19
C THR A 210 -5.72 -5.64 -10.22
N THR A 211 -4.59 -6.31 -9.99
CA THR A 211 -3.51 -6.43 -10.97
C THR A 211 -4.00 -7.17 -12.21
N TYR A 212 -4.71 -8.29 -12.03
CA TYR A 212 -5.32 -9.06 -13.12
C TYR A 212 -6.32 -8.21 -13.91
N GLN A 213 -7.23 -7.52 -13.22
CA GLN A 213 -8.20 -6.63 -13.83
C GLN A 213 -7.52 -5.61 -14.76
N ARG A 214 -6.49 -4.91 -14.26
CA ARG A 214 -5.77 -3.87 -15.01
C ARG A 214 -5.03 -4.42 -16.23
N TRP A 215 -4.45 -5.61 -16.14
CA TRP A 215 -3.84 -6.28 -17.28
C TRP A 215 -4.89 -6.79 -18.26
N TYR A 216 -6.03 -7.30 -17.79
CA TYR A 216 -7.13 -7.75 -18.64
C TYR A 216 -7.78 -6.60 -19.40
N GLU A 217 -8.07 -5.50 -18.72
CA GLU A 217 -8.61 -4.28 -19.35
C GLU A 217 -7.70 -3.74 -20.46
N ALA A 218 -6.40 -3.85 -20.28
CA ALA A 218 -5.43 -3.33 -21.24
C ALA A 218 -5.14 -4.26 -22.41
N SER A 219 -5.10 -5.56 -22.19
CA SER A 219 -4.75 -6.54 -23.21
C SER A 219 -5.96 -7.11 -23.93
N GLN A 220 -7.13 -7.12 -23.27
CA GLN A 220 -8.34 -7.83 -23.69
C GLN A 220 -8.09 -9.34 -23.96
N ASP A 221 -7.00 -9.88 -23.40
CA ASP A 221 -6.60 -11.28 -23.51
C ASP A 221 -6.37 -11.88 -22.10
N PRO A 222 -7.18 -12.86 -21.67
CA PRO A 222 -7.07 -13.48 -20.35
C PRO A 222 -5.74 -14.21 -20.15
N LYS A 223 -5.09 -14.71 -21.22
CA LYS A 223 -3.79 -15.39 -21.11
C LYS A 223 -2.67 -14.41 -20.85
N ILE A 224 -2.68 -13.26 -21.51
CA ILE A 224 -1.73 -12.16 -21.25
C ILE A 224 -1.93 -11.64 -19.83
N ALA A 225 -3.18 -11.37 -19.47
CA ALA A 225 -3.49 -10.87 -18.11
C ALA A 225 -3.03 -11.83 -17.02
N ALA A 226 -3.26 -13.14 -17.17
CA ALA A 226 -2.84 -14.15 -16.23
C ALA A 226 -1.30 -14.25 -16.15
N TRP A 227 -0.61 -14.25 -17.28
CA TRP A 227 0.85 -14.35 -17.32
C TRP A 227 1.52 -13.14 -16.68
N GLU A 228 1.11 -11.94 -17.07
CA GLU A 228 1.71 -10.70 -16.55
C GLU A 228 1.44 -10.52 -15.06
N THR A 229 0.22 -10.80 -14.60
CA THR A 229 -0.12 -10.77 -13.16
C THR A 229 0.72 -11.77 -12.39
N TRP A 230 0.80 -13.01 -12.87
CA TRP A 230 1.57 -14.07 -12.24
C TRP A 230 3.06 -13.73 -12.12
N MET A 231 3.66 -13.21 -13.21
CA MET A 231 5.06 -12.77 -13.22
C MET A 231 5.28 -11.58 -12.29
N GLN A 232 4.39 -10.61 -12.31
CA GLN A 232 4.54 -9.39 -11.53
C GLN A 232 4.41 -9.64 -10.02
N VAL A 233 3.37 -10.33 -9.61
CA VAL A 233 3.10 -10.64 -8.20
C VAL A 233 4.05 -11.73 -7.68
N GLY A 234 4.33 -12.75 -8.49
CA GLY A 234 5.24 -13.84 -8.12
C GLY A 234 6.67 -13.38 -7.86
N TYR A 235 7.15 -12.40 -8.62
CA TYR A 235 8.46 -11.77 -8.39
C TYR A 235 8.43 -10.66 -7.32
N GLY A 236 7.27 -10.30 -6.78
CA GLY A 236 7.16 -9.17 -5.86
C GLY A 236 7.63 -7.84 -6.48
N LYS A 237 7.35 -7.63 -7.78
CA LYS A 237 7.84 -6.43 -8.49
C LYS A 237 7.25 -5.16 -7.92
N THR A 238 8.13 -4.18 -7.68
CA THR A 238 7.78 -2.84 -7.24
C THR A 238 8.16 -1.81 -8.29
N GLY A 239 7.38 -0.74 -8.40
CA GLY A 239 7.80 0.47 -9.11
C GLY A 239 8.45 1.43 -8.11
N GLU A 240 9.74 1.70 -8.26
CA GLU A 240 10.51 2.58 -7.37
C GLU A 240 10.19 4.07 -7.57
N SER A 241 9.34 4.35 -8.53
CA SER A 241 8.75 5.67 -8.80
C SER A 241 7.39 5.49 -9.49
N PRO A 242 6.52 6.53 -9.51
CA PRO A 242 5.26 6.49 -10.27
C PRO A 242 5.46 6.13 -11.75
N GLU A 243 6.56 6.61 -12.37
CA GLU A 243 6.89 6.28 -13.76
C GLU A 243 7.20 4.78 -13.94
N GLN A 244 8.01 4.19 -13.07
CA GLN A 244 8.28 2.75 -13.12
C GLN A 244 7.03 1.94 -12.81
N ALA A 245 6.21 2.38 -11.85
CA ALA A 245 4.95 1.76 -11.49
C ALA A 245 3.93 1.76 -12.64
N THR A 246 4.05 2.69 -13.60
CA THR A 246 3.22 2.71 -14.82
C THR A 246 3.44 1.46 -15.69
N LYS A 247 4.69 0.99 -15.81
CA LYS A 247 5.02 -0.23 -16.58
C LYS A 247 4.39 -1.49 -15.97
N LEU A 248 4.15 -1.45 -14.67
CA LEU A 248 3.48 -2.51 -13.89
C LEU A 248 1.96 -2.28 -13.77
N ARG A 249 1.41 -1.27 -14.44
CA ARG A 249 0.01 -0.85 -14.29
C ARG A 249 -0.42 -0.57 -12.85
N TYR A 250 0.54 -0.38 -11.95
CA TYR A 250 0.29 0.04 -10.57
C TYR A 250 -0.05 1.52 -10.47
N PHE A 251 0.49 2.33 -11.38
CA PHE A 251 0.15 3.72 -11.58
C PHE A 251 -0.46 3.91 -12.98
N GLN A 252 -1.58 4.62 -13.11
CA GLN A 252 -2.33 4.82 -14.33
C GLN A 252 -2.36 6.32 -14.69
N PRO A 253 -1.48 6.82 -15.60
CA PRO A 253 -1.29 8.25 -15.86
C PRO A 253 -2.53 9.00 -16.37
N ASP A 254 -3.51 8.29 -16.90
CA ASP A 254 -4.80 8.83 -17.34
C ASP A 254 -5.64 9.38 -16.17
N LYS A 255 -5.51 8.79 -14.99
CA LYS A 255 -6.26 9.20 -13.78
C LYS A 255 -5.37 9.53 -12.58
N ASP A 256 -4.19 8.93 -12.48
CA ASP A 256 -3.25 9.16 -11.39
C ASP A 256 -2.33 10.36 -11.69
N LYS A 257 -1.87 11.06 -10.65
CA LYS A 257 -0.97 12.22 -10.78
C LYS A 257 0.22 12.11 -9.85
N THR A 258 1.33 12.73 -10.27
CA THR A 258 2.56 12.81 -9.46
C THR A 258 2.75 14.22 -8.92
N VAL A 259 3.12 14.32 -7.64
CA VAL A 259 3.43 15.56 -6.95
C VAL A 259 4.91 15.57 -6.55
N MET A 260 5.65 16.58 -6.98
CA MET A 260 7.08 16.71 -6.68
C MET A 260 7.33 17.27 -5.27
N ASN A 261 6.45 18.12 -4.78
CA ASN A 261 6.56 18.70 -3.44
C ASN A 261 5.60 17.99 -2.48
N ARG A 262 6.16 17.17 -1.58
CA ARG A 262 5.39 16.41 -0.59
C ARG A 262 4.45 17.28 0.24
N ASP A 263 4.86 18.50 0.56
CA ASP A 263 4.07 19.42 1.37
C ASP A 263 2.82 19.97 0.64
N LYS A 264 2.63 19.61 -0.64
CA LYS A 264 1.43 19.92 -1.44
C LYS A 264 0.49 18.73 -1.63
N LEU A 265 0.85 17.54 -1.13
CA LEU A 265 0.05 16.34 -1.33
C LEU A 265 -1.38 16.52 -0.82
N ILE A 266 -1.55 16.90 0.44
CA ILE A 266 -2.88 17.02 1.04
C ILE A 266 -3.72 18.12 0.37
N THR A 267 -3.11 19.27 0.06
CA THR A 267 -3.81 20.37 -0.61
C THR A 267 -4.29 19.94 -1.99
N GLN A 268 -3.41 19.35 -2.81
CA GLN A 268 -3.79 18.93 -4.16
C GLN A 268 -4.76 17.73 -4.14
N ALA A 269 -4.66 16.83 -3.16
CA ALA A 269 -5.60 15.73 -3.00
C ALA A 269 -7.01 16.23 -2.62
N THR A 270 -7.11 17.22 -1.73
CA THR A 270 -8.40 17.84 -1.37
C THR A 270 -9.00 18.61 -2.53
N GLU A 271 -8.19 19.33 -3.32
CA GLU A 271 -8.63 19.97 -4.56
C GLU A 271 -9.14 18.95 -5.58
N MET A 272 -8.45 17.81 -5.72
CA MET A 272 -8.84 16.74 -6.63
C MET A 272 -10.19 16.15 -6.23
N LEU A 273 -10.37 15.79 -4.95
CA LEU A 273 -11.64 15.31 -4.39
C LEU A 273 -12.77 16.32 -4.63
N THR A 274 -12.53 17.61 -4.35
CA THR A 274 -13.52 18.68 -4.56
C THR A 274 -13.95 18.80 -6.02
N LYS A 275 -13.03 18.59 -6.96
CA LYS A 275 -13.35 18.61 -8.41
C LYS A 275 -14.11 17.37 -8.85
N MET A 276 -13.83 16.20 -8.26
CA MET A 276 -14.49 14.95 -8.61
C MET A 276 -15.91 14.83 -8.05
N ALA A 277 -16.15 15.34 -6.83
CA ALA A 277 -17.38 15.12 -6.08
C ALA A 277 -18.70 15.49 -6.81
N PRO A 278 -18.81 16.60 -7.56
CA PRO A 278 -20.11 17.03 -8.14
C PRO A 278 -20.71 16.04 -9.15
N ASN A 279 -19.90 15.29 -9.87
CA ASN A 279 -20.35 14.38 -10.94
C ASN A 279 -19.86 12.93 -10.69
N TYR A 280 -19.56 12.60 -9.44
CA TYR A 280 -19.03 11.29 -9.11
C TYR A 280 -20.09 10.22 -9.24
N THR A 281 -19.68 9.10 -9.83
CA THR A 281 -20.46 7.86 -9.86
C THR A 281 -19.53 6.71 -9.48
N PRO A 282 -19.89 5.89 -8.48
CA PRO A 282 -19.07 4.74 -8.10
C PRO A 282 -18.81 3.80 -9.27
N PRO A 283 -17.64 3.17 -9.35
CA PRO A 283 -17.34 2.21 -10.40
C PRO A 283 -18.28 1.00 -10.32
N LYS A 284 -18.54 0.37 -11.45
CA LYS A 284 -19.26 -0.92 -11.48
C LYS A 284 -18.28 -2.06 -11.18
N PRO A 285 -18.77 -3.16 -10.56
CA PRO A 285 -17.96 -4.36 -10.40
C PRO A 285 -17.38 -4.82 -11.75
N PRO A 286 -16.07 -5.13 -11.83
CA PRO A 286 -15.43 -5.56 -13.07
C PRO A 286 -15.94 -6.93 -13.49
N LYS A 287 -16.00 -7.13 -14.80
CA LYS A 287 -16.17 -8.46 -15.39
C LYS A 287 -14.78 -8.96 -15.81
N MET A 288 -14.41 -10.14 -15.37
CA MET A 288 -13.12 -10.75 -15.65
C MET A 288 -13.31 -12.16 -16.20
N THR A 289 -12.51 -12.54 -17.17
CA THR A 289 -12.51 -13.88 -17.75
C THR A 289 -11.13 -14.50 -17.54
N LEU A 290 -11.05 -15.65 -16.86
CA LEU A 290 -9.82 -16.39 -16.63
C LEU A 290 -9.51 -17.33 -17.80
N PRO A 291 -8.22 -17.53 -18.19
CA PRO A 291 -7.84 -18.53 -19.18
C PRO A 291 -7.96 -19.95 -18.61
N GLY A 292 -8.10 -20.93 -19.52
CA GLY A 292 -8.12 -22.35 -19.16
C GLY A 292 -6.78 -22.89 -18.65
N LYS A 293 -6.80 -24.13 -18.15
CA LYS A 293 -5.69 -24.79 -17.42
C LYS A 293 -4.41 -25.04 -18.26
N ALA A 294 -4.47 -24.99 -19.58
CA ALA A 294 -3.27 -25.20 -20.43
C ALA A 294 -2.12 -24.24 -20.10
N LEU A 295 -2.42 -23.03 -19.60
CA LEU A 295 -1.42 -22.05 -19.18
C LEU A 295 -0.70 -22.48 -17.90
N LEU A 296 -1.38 -23.23 -17.01
CA LEU A 296 -0.83 -23.71 -15.74
C LEU A 296 0.42 -24.58 -15.95
N SER A 297 0.39 -25.47 -16.95
CA SER A 297 1.53 -26.33 -17.27
C SER A 297 2.75 -25.53 -17.71
N LYS A 298 2.57 -24.43 -18.44
CA LYS A 298 3.68 -23.54 -18.83
C LYS A 298 4.27 -22.82 -17.63
N MET A 299 3.43 -22.35 -16.70
CA MET A 299 3.88 -21.72 -15.45
C MET A 299 4.62 -22.71 -14.56
N ASP A 300 4.12 -23.93 -14.42
CA ASP A 300 4.79 -24.98 -13.63
C ASP A 300 6.15 -25.34 -14.22
N SER A 301 6.24 -25.54 -15.57
CA SER A 301 7.52 -25.81 -16.24
C SER A 301 8.51 -24.67 -16.05
N PHE A 302 8.09 -23.43 -16.20
CA PHE A 302 8.95 -22.25 -15.97
C PHE A 302 9.53 -22.24 -14.54
N MET A 303 8.69 -22.47 -13.53
CA MET A 303 9.13 -22.51 -12.13
C MET A 303 10.02 -23.73 -11.85
N SER A 304 9.70 -24.90 -12.43
CA SER A 304 10.51 -26.12 -12.29
C SER A 304 11.92 -25.92 -12.84
N ASP A 305 12.02 -25.37 -14.04
CA ASP A 305 13.29 -25.06 -14.68
C ASP A 305 14.11 -24.05 -13.85
N GLY A 306 13.46 -23.03 -13.32
CA GLY A 306 14.12 -22.05 -12.46
C GLY A 306 14.62 -22.63 -11.13
N VAL A 307 13.86 -23.53 -10.51
CA VAL A 307 14.30 -24.27 -9.30
C VAL A 307 15.48 -25.18 -9.63
N ASN A 308 15.42 -25.94 -10.71
CA ASN A 308 16.49 -26.84 -11.14
C ASN A 308 17.81 -26.10 -11.46
N LYS A 309 17.70 -24.85 -11.95
CA LYS A 309 18.84 -23.96 -12.21
C LYS A 309 19.30 -23.18 -10.98
N GLY A 310 18.65 -23.33 -9.83
CA GLY A 310 18.98 -22.59 -8.61
C GLY A 310 18.58 -21.10 -8.62
N TRP A 311 17.76 -20.66 -9.57
CA TRP A 311 17.27 -19.28 -9.63
C TRP A 311 16.17 -19.01 -8.62
N PHE A 312 15.39 -20.02 -8.27
CA PHE A 312 14.29 -19.97 -7.32
C PHE A 312 14.46 -21.02 -6.24
N LYS A 313 14.02 -20.70 -5.04
CA LYS A 313 13.85 -21.70 -3.98
C LYS A 313 12.60 -22.55 -4.25
N PRO A 314 12.55 -23.81 -3.77
CA PRO A 314 11.36 -24.64 -3.96
C PRO A 314 10.05 -23.97 -3.50
N HIS A 315 10.10 -23.21 -2.40
CA HIS A 315 8.91 -22.51 -1.88
C HIS A 315 8.46 -21.34 -2.77
N ASN A 316 9.37 -20.71 -3.52
CA ASN A 316 8.98 -19.73 -4.54
C ASN A 316 8.06 -20.37 -5.60
N LYS A 317 8.36 -21.62 -6.03
CA LYS A 317 7.49 -22.38 -6.92
C LYS A 317 6.12 -22.61 -6.27
N THR A 318 6.08 -23.05 -5.01
CA THR A 318 4.82 -23.26 -4.29
C THR A 318 3.98 -21.99 -4.26
N THR A 319 4.57 -20.86 -3.89
CA THR A 319 3.89 -19.54 -3.87
C THR A 319 3.41 -19.12 -5.26
N ALA A 320 4.25 -19.25 -6.28
CA ALA A 320 3.91 -18.92 -7.66
C ALA A 320 2.75 -19.77 -8.18
N MET A 321 2.71 -21.06 -7.84
CA MET A 321 1.61 -21.94 -8.27
C MET A 321 0.29 -21.63 -7.56
N GLU A 322 0.31 -21.11 -6.32
CA GLU A 322 -0.91 -20.61 -5.68
C GLU A 322 -1.41 -19.31 -6.36
N ILE A 323 -0.51 -18.40 -6.77
CA ILE A 323 -0.89 -17.23 -7.60
C ILE A 323 -1.52 -17.69 -8.92
N ALA A 324 -0.92 -18.70 -9.59
CA ALA A 324 -1.45 -19.25 -10.83
C ALA A 324 -2.90 -19.76 -10.66
N LYS A 325 -3.21 -20.43 -9.54
CA LYS A 325 -4.57 -20.92 -9.25
C LYS A 325 -5.59 -19.79 -9.07
N ILE A 326 -5.16 -18.59 -8.68
CA ILE A 326 -6.05 -17.43 -8.59
C ILE A 326 -6.48 -16.97 -9.99
N VAL A 327 -5.52 -16.87 -10.91
CA VAL A 327 -5.69 -16.22 -12.23
C VAL A 327 -6.00 -17.18 -13.37
N ILE A 328 -6.21 -18.47 -13.11
CA ILE A 328 -6.48 -19.51 -14.12
C ILE A 328 -7.73 -20.32 -13.72
N ASN A 329 -8.51 -20.72 -14.74
CA ASN A 329 -9.49 -21.78 -14.58
C ASN A 329 -8.78 -23.14 -14.50
N THR A 330 -8.56 -23.64 -13.29
CA THR A 330 -7.85 -24.92 -13.06
C THR A 330 -8.68 -26.18 -13.39
N ARG A 331 -9.99 -26.01 -13.65
CA ARG A 331 -10.93 -27.13 -13.81
C ARG A 331 -11.03 -27.64 -15.26
N SER A 332 -10.89 -26.73 -16.24
CA SER A 332 -11.03 -27.06 -17.67
C SER A 332 -10.09 -26.21 -18.53
N ASP A 333 -9.99 -26.57 -19.81
CA ASP A 333 -9.24 -25.78 -20.81
C ASP A 333 -10.04 -24.59 -21.37
N GLU A 334 -11.31 -24.50 -20.99
CA GLU A 334 -12.17 -23.36 -21.35
C GLU A 334 -11.90 -22.15 -20.46
N THR A 335 -12.21 -20.99 -20.97
CA THR A 335 -12.22 -19.76 -20.19
C THR A 335 -13.33 -19.80 -19.14
N LEU A 336 -13.17 -19.03 -18.06
CA LEU A 336 -14.14 -18.93 -16.97
C LEU A 336 -14.40 -17.48 -16.62
N ASP A 337 -15.66 -17.04 -16.78
CA ASP A 337 -16.07 -15.74 -16.26
C ASP A 337 -16.16 -15.78 -14.74
N VAL A 338 -15.59 -14.78 -14.09
CA VAL A 338 -15.53 -14.68 -12.64
C VAL A 338 -15.97 -13.30 -12.18
N SER A 339 -16.62 -13.28 -11.02
CA SER A 339 -16.93 -12.06 -10.30
C SER A 339 -15.72 -11.54 -9.50
N GLU A 340 -15.81 -10.31 -9.02
CA GLU A 340 -14.82 -9.77 -8.10
C GLU A 340 -14.76 -10.58 -6.79
N GLN A 341 -15.90 -11.06 -6.29
CA GLN A 341 -15.96 -11.90 -5.10
C GLN A 341 -15.27 -13.26 -5.31
N ASP A 342 -15.45 -13.88 -6.48
CA ASP A 342 -14.73 -15.12 -6.81
C ASP A 342 -13.21 -14.93 -6.74
N MET A 343 -12.70 -13.78 -7.20
CA MET A 343 -11.28 -13.47 -7.14
C MET A 343 -10.81 -13.24 -5.71
N PHE A 344 -11.57 -12.54 -4.89
CA PHE A 344 -11.28 -12.38 -3.46
C PHE A 344 -11.23 -13.73 -2.73
N ASP A 345 -12.18 -14.62 -2.99
CA ASP A 345 -12.22 -15.94 -2.37
C ASP A 345 -11.03 -16.79 -2.78
N ARG A 346 -10.61 -16.71 -4.05
CA ARG A 346 -9.38 -17.39 -4.55
C ARG A 346 -8.11 -16.87 -3.89
N GLU A 347 -7.96 -15.55 -3.73
CA GLU A 347 -6.81 -14.97 -3.02
C GLU A 347 -6.77 -15.46 -1.57
N ARG A 348 -7.90 -15.42 -0.87
CA ARG A 348 -8.01 -15.84 0.53
C ARG A 348 -7.68 -17.34 0.69
N ALA A 349 -8.20 -18.19 -0.20
CA ALA A 349 -7.89 -19.61 -0.20
C ALA A 349 -6.40 -19.89 -0.46
N ALA A 350 -5.79 -19.22 -1.44
CA ALA A 350 -4.36 -19.34 -1.75
C ALA A 350 -3.49 -18.88 -0.57
N PHE A 351 -3.84 -17.75 0.05
CA PHE A 351 -3.13 -17.25 1.24
C PHE A 351 -3.16 -18.27 2.37
N LEU A 352 -4.33 -18.82 2.70
CA LEU A 352 -4.50 -19.82 3.75
C LEU A 352 -3.74 -21.13 3.44
N ASN A 353 -3.71 -21.57 2.18
CA ASN A 353 -2.94 -22.72 1.76
C ASN A 353 -1.44 -22.54 2.04
N LEU A 354 -0.90 -21.39 1.67
CA LEU A 354 0.50 -21.04 1.90
C LEU A 354 0.82 -20.85 3.38
N ALA A 355 -0.03 -20.17 4.13
CA ALA A 355 0.14 -19.92 5.55
C ALA A 355 0.26 -21.22 6.39
N LYS A 356 -0.34 -22.32 5.91
CA LYS A 356 -0.26 -23.64 6.53
C LYS A 356 1.07 -24.35 6.30
N THR A 357 1.92 -23.87 5.39
CA THR A 357 3.19 -24.50 5.06
C THR A 357 4.27 -24.16 6.10
N PRO A 358 5.18 -25.11 6.42
CA PRO A 358 6.29 -24.84 7.32
C PRO A 358 7.23 -23.75 6.78
N GLU A 359 7.38 -23.67 5.47
CA GLU A 359 8.24 -22.72 4.75
C GLU A 359 7.76 -21.30 4.96
N THR A 360 6.47 -21.01 4.75
CA THR A 360 5.89 -19.68 5.01
C THR A 360 6.10 -19.25 6.47
N LYS A 361 5.91 -20.18 7.42
CA LYS A 361 6.20 -19.89 8.84
C LYS A 361 7.65 -19.48 9.06
N ARG A 362 8.61 -20.16 8.42
CA ARG A 362 10.05 -19.85 8.53
C ARG A 362 10.34 -18.48 7.89
N TRP A 363 9.80 -18.21 6.69
CA TRP A 363 10.05 -16.97 5.97
C TRP A 363 9.49 -15.74 6.71
N ILE A 364 8.28 -15.85 7.26
CA ILE A 364 7.72 -14.78 8.10
C ILE A 364 8.58 -14.52 9.34
N LYS A 365 9.05 -15.58 10.01
CA LYS A 365 9.94 -15.45 11.19
C LYS A 365 11.29 -14.83 10.82
N ALA A 366 11.89 -15.21 9.70
CA ALA A 366 13.13 -14.63 9.20
C ALA A 366 12.95 -13.12 8.92
N MET A 367 11.89 -12.75 8.21
CA MET A 367 11.59 -11.34 7.94
C MET A 367 11.41 -10.52 9.24
N LEU A 368 10.70 -11.04 10.22
CA LEU A 368 10.47 -10.35 11.52
C LEU A 368 11.76 -10.21 12.35
N SER A 369 12.70 -11.13 12.22
CA SER A 369 13.99 -11.11 12.94
C SER A 369 15.10 -10.39 12.17
N GLY A 370 14.87 -9.99 10.91
CA GLY A 370 15.89 -9.45 10.02
C GLY A 370 16.92 -10.48 9.56
N ALA A 371 16.62 -11.78 9.69
CA ALA A 371 17.47 -12.87 9.20
C ALA A 371 17.29 -13.08 7.69
N GLU A 372 18.31 -13.62 7.04
CA GLU A 372 18.17 -14.07 5.66
C GLU A 372 17.16 -15.21 5.55
N ILE A 373 16.36 -15.17 4.49
CA ILE A 373 15.46 -16.26 4.14
C ILE A 373 16.28 -17.32 3.40
N GLU A 374 16.50 -18.44 4.06
CA GLU A 374 17.19 -19.60 3.48
C GLU A 374 16.27 -20.46 2.58
#